data_0e7a247239ae9381425b7eba74da5012
#
_entry.id   0e7a247239ae9381425b7eba74da5012
#
_cell.length_a   1.000
_cell.length_b   1.000
_cell.length_c   1.000
_cell.angle_alpha   90.00
_cell.angle_beta   90.00
_cell.angle_gamma   90.00
#
_symmetry.space_group_name_H-M   'P 1'
#
loop_
_entity.id
_entity.type
_entity.pdbx_description
1 polymer ?
#
loop_
_entity_poly.entity_id
_entity_poly.type
_entity_poly.pdbx_seq_one_letter_code
_entity_poly.pdbx_strand_id
1 'polypeptide(L)'
;MARLLGRGAKLDAIYFSNDDLAIGGYFHCLEKGISVPSDLALFGYNGLEIARLTPLPLSTIRSPRFAMGKTGANLLLSGGPSQVVDLGFELIPGATS
;
A
#
# COMPACT_ATOMS: atom_id res chain seq x y z
N MET A 1 -11.45 -5.50 -7.17
CA MET A 1 -10.62 -6.61 -7.70
C MET A 1 -11.43 -7.71 -8.37
N ALA A 2 -12.45 -8.23 -7.72
CA ALA A 2 -13.27 -9.29 -8.31
C ALA A 2 -13.82 -8.93 -9.70
N ARG A 3 -14.24 -7.70 -9.92
CA ARG A 3 -14.72 -7.22 -11.21
C ARG A 3 -13.65 -7.26 -12.30
N LEU A 4 -12.42 -6.86 -11.98
CA LEU A 4 -11.31 -6.87 -12.93
C LEU A 4 -10.99 -8.29 -13.36
N LEU A 5 -10.92 -9.22 -12.43
CA LEU A 5 -10.65 -10.63 -12.70
C LEU A 5 -11.82 -11.29 -13.43
N GLY A 6 -13.06 -10.94 -13.08
CA GLY A 6 -14.26 -11.45 -13.71
C GLY A 6 -14.48 -11.03 -15.16
N ARG A 7 -13.78 -9.98 -15.61
CA ARG A 7 -13.81 -9.53 -17.01
C ARG A 7 -12.87 -10.33 -17.92
N GLY A 8 -12.19 -11.34 -17.39
CA GLY A 8 -11.18 -12.08 -18.13
C GLY A 8 -9.90 -11.30 -18.38
N ALA A 9 -9.70 -10.20 -17.66
CA ALA A 9 -8.48 -9.42 -17.75
C ALA A 9 -7.28 -10.25 -17.28
N LYS A 10 -6.21 -10.27 -18.06
CA LYS A 10 -4.97 -10.93 -17.70
C LYS A 10 -4.08 -9.90 -17.00
N LEU A 11 -3.96 -10.04 -15.67
CA LEU A 11 -3.18 -9.14 -14.84
C LEU A 11 -2.01 -9.90 -14.22
N ASP A 12 -0.85 -9.29 -14.22
CA ASP A 12 0.33 -9.82 -13.53
C ASP A 12 0.47 -9.24 -12.12
N ALA A 13 -0.02 -8.03 -11.93
CA ALA A 13 0.07 -7.32 -10.66
C ALA A 13 -1.08 -6.33 -10.49
N ILE A 14 -1.44 -6.06 -9.24
CA ILE A 14 -2.39 -5.00 -8.89
C ILE A 14 -1.74 -4.13 -7.81
N TYR A 15 -1.74 -2.82 -8.05
CA TYR A 15 -1.37 -1.82 -7.07
C TYR A 15 -2.65 -1.26 -6.45
N PHE A 16 -2.71 -1.28 -5.14
CA PHE A 16 -3.84 -0.75 -4.37
C PHE A 16 -3.48 0.61 -3.78
N SER A 17 -4.45 1.50 -3.71
CA SER A 17 -4.24 2.84 -3.20
C SER A 17 -3.95 2.90 -1.70
N ASN A 18 -4.21 1.82 -0.97
CA ASN A 18 -3.80 1.67 0.42
C ASN A 18 -3.69 0.20 0.81
N ASP A 19 -3.07 -0.06 1.98
CA ASP A 19 -2.84 -1.41 2.46
C ASP A 19 -4.12 -2.14 2.83
N ASP A 20 -5.13 -1.44 3.34
CA ASP A 20 -6.40 -2.06 3.70
C ASP A 20 -7.07 -2.71 2.48
N LEU A 21 -7.07 -1.99 1.35
CA LEU A 21 -7.60 -2.52 0.09
C LEU A 21 -6.75 -3.68 -0.43
N ALA A 22 -5.44 -3.58 -0.32
CA ALA A 22 -4.52 -4.64 -0.72
C ALA A 22 -4.75 -5.92 0.09
N ILE A 23 -4.97 -5.80 1.39
CA ILE A 23 -5.26 -6.93 2.26
C ILE A 23 -6.58 -7.58 1.86
N GLY A 24 -7.61 -6.78 1.57
CA GLY A 24 -8.88 -7.29 1.05
C GLY A 24 -8.69 -8.08 -0.25
N GLY A 25 -7.88 -7.55 -1.17
CA GLY A 25 -7.50 -8.24 -2.40
C GLY A 25 -6.76 -9.55 -2.13
N TYR A 26 -5.89 -9.57 -1.13
CA TYR A 26 -5.17 -10.77 -0.74
C TYR A 26 -6.13 -11.85 -0.23
N PHE A 27 -7.08 -11.48 0.63
CA PHE A 27 -8.11 -12.44 1.08
C PHE A 27 -8.91 -13.01 -0.08
N HIS A 28 -9.23 -12.19 -1.08
CA HIS A 28 -9.88 -12.66 -2.29
C HIS A 28 -9.04 -13.71 -3.02
N CYS A 29 -7.73 -13.46 -3.14
CA CYS A 29 -6.81 -14.43 -3.75
C CYS A 29 -6.78 -15.75 -2.98
N LEU A 30 -6.73 -15.69 -1.64
CA LEU A 30 -6.76 -16.89 -0.80
C LEU A 30 -8.05 -17.67 -0.98
N GLU A 31 -9.17 -16.98 -1.05
CA GLU A 31 -10.49 -17.62 -1.24
C GLU A 31 -10.60 -18.30 -2.61
N LYS A 32 -10.06 -17.67 -3.65
CA LYS A 32 -10.17 -18.18 -5.03
C LYS A 32 -9.01 -19.07 -5.47
N GLY A 33 -8.05 -19.34 -4.59
CA GLY A 33 -6.91 -20.17 -4.92
C GLY A 33 -5.93 -19.52 -5.90
N ILE A 34 -5.89 -18.20 -5.93
CA ILE A 34 -4.92 -17.45 -6.74
C ILE A 34 -3.61 -17.35 -5.98
N SER A 35 -2.53 -17.85 -6.56
CA SER A 35 -1.21 -17.80 -5.92
C SER A 35 -0.60 -16.42 -5.99
N VAL A 36 -0.17 -15.90 -4.83
CA VAL A 36 0.51 -14.61 -4.70
C VAL A 36 1.96 -14.87 -4.31
N PRO A 37 2.95 -14.34 -4.98
CA PRO A 37 2.88 -13.42 -6.13
C PRO A 37 2.89 -14.11 -7.50
N SER A 38 3.01 -15.44 -7.58
CA SER A 38 3.28 -16.14 -8.83
C SER A 38 2.20 -15.95 -9.89
N ASP A 39 0.92 -16.02 -9.50
CA ASP A 39 -0.19 -15.77 -10.41
C ASP A 39 -0.54 -14.29 -10.49
N LEU A 40 -0.45 -13.60 -9.35
CA LEU A 40 -0.83 -12.20 -9.23
C LEU A 40 -0.04 -11.56 -8.11
N ALA A 41 0.75 -10.55 -8.44
CA ALA A 41 1.47 -9.75 -7.44
C ALA A 41 0.55 -8.67 -6.87
N LEU A 42 0.69 -8.40 -5.59
CA LEU A 42 -0.09 -7.38 -4.88
C LEU A 42 0.84 -6.36 -4.25
N PHE A 43 0.46 -5.10 -4.33
CA PHE A 43 1.24 -4.00 -3.79
C PHE A 43 0.30 -2.97 -3.16
N GLY A 44 0.61 -2.52 -1.95
CA GLY A 44 -0.19 -1.56 -1.22
C GLY A 44 0.48 -0.20 -1.08
N TYR A 45 -0.09 0.63 -0.22
CA TYR A 45 0.43 1.96 0.12
C TYR A 45 0.09 2.26 1.58
N ASN A 46 0.95 2.91 2.28
CA ASN A 46 0.96 3.44 3.63
C ASN A 46 1.96 2.76 4.57
N GLY A 47 2.28 1.49 4.37
CA GLY A 47 3.19 0.76 5.26
C GLY A 47 2.57 0.52 6.63
N LEU A 48 1.29 0.15 6.67
CA LEU A 48 0.59 -0.15 7.91
C LEU A 48 1.19 -1.40 8.58
N GLU A 49 1.15 -1.41 9.91
CA GLU A 49 1.68 -2.53 10.69
C GLU A 49 1.00 -3.85 10.34
N ILE A 50 -0.31 -3.83 10.09
CA ILE A 50 -1.08 -5.01 9.73
C ILE A 50 -0.61 -5.65 8.42
N ALA A 51 0.03 -4.89 7.54
CA ALA A 51 0.59 -5.42 6.29
C ALA A 51 1.73 -6.41 6.54
N ARG A 52 2.33 -6.40 7.73
CA ARG A 52 3.37 -7.36 8.13
C ARG A 52 2.81 -8.68 8.65
N LEU A 53 1.50 -8.71 8.96
CA LEU A 53 0.84 -9.84 9.62
C LEU A 53 0.06 -10.74 8.66
N THR A 54 0.06 -10.43 7.38
CA THR A 54 -0.53 -11.29 6.34
C THR A 54 0.31 -12.57 6.15
N PRO A 55 -0.27 -13.65 5.58
CA PRO A 55 0.49 -14.91 5.39
C PRO A 55 1.84 -14.70 4.71
N LEU A 56 1.87 -13.84 3.67
CA LEU A 56 3.11 -13.30 3.11
C LEU A 56 3.11 -11.80 3.39
N PRO A 57 4.19 -11.23 3.95
CA PRO A 57 4.22 -9.80 4.21
C PRO A 57 3.94 -8.99 2.95
N LEU A 58 3.02 -8.04 3.04
CA LEU A 58 2.60 -7.23 1.91
C LEU A 58 3.70 -6.26 1.49
N SER A 59 4.01 -6.22 0.19
CA SER A 59 4.86 -5.17 -0.37
C SER A 59 4.10 -3.85 -0.36
N THR A 60 4.73 -2.79 0.11
CA THR A 60 4.06 -1.50 0.28
C THR A 60 5.05 -0.34 0.24
N ILE A 61 4.53 0.86 0.24
CA ILE A 61 5.30 2.09 0.38
C ILE A 61 4.92 2.72 1.71
N ARG A 62 5.93 3.00 2.54
CA ARG A 62 5.74 3.71 3.80
C ARG A 62 5.97 5.20 3.59
N SER A 63 4.95 6.01 3.92
CA SER A 63 5.12 7.44 4.04
C SER A 63 5.51 7.80 5.48
N PRO A 64 6.30 8.87 5.71
CA PRO A 64 6.72 9.26 7.05
C PRO A 64 5.59 10.01 7.77
N ARG A 65 4.53 9.28 8.17
CA ARG A 65 3.29 9.86 8.69
C ARG A 65 3.50 10.74 9.93
N PHE A 66 4.33 10.28 10.87
CA PHE A 66 4.62 11.07 12.07
C PHE A 66 5.32 12.38 11.71
N ALA A 67 6.36 12.30 10.87
CA ALA A 67 7.11 13.47 10.43
C ALA A 67 6.23 14.43 9.60
N MET A 68 5.32 13.88 8.79
CA MET A 68 4.36 14.68 8.02
C MET A 68 3.44 15.49 8.94
N GLY A 69 2.88 14.85 9.96
CA GLY A 69 2.03 15.52 10.93
C GLY A 69 2.79 16.58 11.73
N LYS A 70 3.98 16.24 12.22
CA LYS A 70 4.82 17.17 12.97
C LYS A 70 5.23 18.36 12.14
N THR A 71 5.71 18.15 10.93
CA THR A 71 6.11 19.23 10.01
C THR A 71 4.91 20.09 9.65
N GLY A 72 3.77 19.50 9.34
CA GLY A 72 2.55 20.24 9.02
C GLY A 72 2.09 21.13 10.18
N ALA A 73 2.10 20.58 11.41
CA ALA A 73 1.74 21.35 12.60
C ALA A 73 2.70 22.52 12.85
N ASN A 74 4.01 22.29 12.71
CA ASN A 74 5.02 23.33 12.88
C ASN A 74 4.85 24.44 11.83
N LEU A 75 4.58 24.11 10.59
CA LEU A 75 4.36 25.09 9.52
C LEU A 75 3.11 25.93 9.80
N LEU A 76 2.05 25.30 10.26
CA LEU A 76 0.81 25.99 10.62
C LEU A 76 1.04 26.95 11.78
N LEU A 77 1.72 26.52 12.84
CA LEU A 77 1.99 27.33 14.02
C LEU A 77 2.95 28.47 13.75
N SER A 78 3.89 28.31 12.81
CA SER A 78 4.85 29.38 12.46
C SER A 78 4.21 30.51 11.66
N GLY A 79 3.05 30.30 11.06
CA GLY A 79 2.34 31.31 10.29
C GLY A 79 3.08 31.79 9.05
N GLY A 80 4.01 31.00 8.54
CA GLY A 80 4.79 31.35 7.34
C GLY A 80 3.99 31.20 6.05
N PRO A 81 4.61 31.51 4.88
CA PRO A 81 3.95 31.38 3.59
C PRO A 81 3.63 29.92 3.28
N SER A 82 2.69 29.73 2.38
CA SER A 82 2.34 28.42 1.85
C SER A 82 3.57 27.79 1.19
N GLN A 83 3.84 26.51 1.50
CA GLN A 83 4.99 25.81 0.92
C GLN A 83 4.70 24.31 0.83
N VAL A 84 5.44 23.65 -0.01
CA VAL A 84 5.41 22.18 -0.17
C VAL A 84 6.73 21.64 0.35
N VAL A 85 6.65 20.69 1.29
CA VAL A 85 7.83 20.03 1.86
C VAL A 85 7.76 18.56 1.51
N ASP A 86 8.74 18.06 0.78
CA ASP A 86 8.86 16.66 0.43
C ASP A 86 9.66 15.94 1.53
N LEU A 87 9.00 15.06 2.28
CA LEU A 87 9.63 14.26 3.32
C LEU A 87 10.05 12.88 2.81
N GLY A 88 9.83 12.60 1.52
CA GLY A 88 10.21 11.34 0.92
C GLY A 88 9.28 10.19 1.28
N PHE A 89 9.70 9.00 0.93
CA PHE A 89 8.98 7.76 1.20
C PHE A 89 9.98 6.60 1.26
N GLU A 90 9.52 5.45 1.74
CA GLU A 90 10.34 4.25 1.83
C GLU A 90 9.61 3.09 1.16
N LEU A 91 10.30 2.40 0.24
CA LEU A 91 9.80 1.16 -0.33
C LEU A 91 10.02 0.04 0.68
N ILE A 92 8.96 -0.65 1.04
CA ILE A 92 9.01 -1.79 1.97
C ILE A 92 8.79 -3.05 1.14
N PRO A 93 9.83 -3.74 0.70
CA PRO A 93 9.65 -4.99 -0.03
C PRO A 93 9.09 -6.05 0.91
N GLY A 94 8.03 -6.70 0.44
CA GLY A 94 7.45 -7.84 1.13
C GLY A 94 7.63 -9.09 0.29
N ALA A 95 6.70 -10.00 0.42
CA ALA A 95 6.69 -11.26 -0.34
C ALA A 95 5.50 -11.39 -1.30
N THR A 96 4.69 -10.33 -1.46
CA THR A 96 3.52 -10.33 -2.35
C THR A 96 3.79 -9.76 -3.74
N SER A 97 5.02 -9.39 -4.00
CA SER A 97 5.39 -8.84 -5.31
C SER A 97 6.65 -9.48 -5.86
#